data_12d0c919fc7157b7fff726b9ec5fc30a
#
_entry.id   12d0c919fc7157b7fff726b9ec5fc30a
#
_cell.length_a   1.000
_cell.length_b   1.000
_cell.length_c   1.000
_cell.angle_alpha   90.00
_cell.angle_beta   90.00
_cell.angle_gamma   90.00
#
_symmetry.space_group_name_H-M   'P 1'
#
loop_
_entity.id
_entity.type
_entity.pdbx_description
1 polymer ?
#
loop_
_entity_poly.entity_id
_entity_poly.type
_entity_poly.pdbx_seq_one_letter_code
_entity_poly.pdbx_strand_id
1 'polypeptide(L)'
;MKKILICLIYVWVSAVCTAHVQVGFARNKLYNIVPVNYSGKAVGYDSDSKRVVLSVSNDADKLQQWSVTNLSGSFRFINPFENKAIHATGDNTLGITENNGSDESQLWIIKKSGKFLQIYPSNSPDLILACQQNGRLVLVDKVKFLNNPETYFYINVSKVAMPAEAASGTLERPKVYWEDETMFAENKEPGCATYIPYITEKEMLADKDFYRTPWLYSQSSSFKLLNGNWCFHFVSEPSQRPESFYKEDYDVSSWETIPVPSNWEMQGYDRPIYANVEYPHSNTPPYIDARKGFNDGGANYGINPVGSYVRFFDLPAGWEKQRTFIHFSGIYSAAFVYLNGEYVGYTQGSNNVAEFDLSKYLRTGKNRLAVQVFRWSDGS
;
A
#
# COMPACT_ATOMS: atom_id res chain seq x y z
N MET A 1 11.38 65.01 -6.23
CA MET A 1 10.74 63.71 -5.95
C MET A 1 11.49 62.65 -6.76
N LYS A 2 12.39 61.93 -6.12
CA LYS A 2 13.18 60.84 -6.75
C LYS A 2 12.41 59.52 -6.62
N LYS A 3 12.06 58.90 -7.76
CA LYS A 3 11.49 57.57 -7.82
C LYS A 3 12.62 56.56 -7.66
N ILE A 4 12.53 55.72 -6.65
CA ILE A 4 13.41 54.54 -6.44
C ILE A 4 12.77 53.37 -7.19
N LEU A 5 13.46 52.84 -8.20
CA LEU A 5 13.08 51.64 -8.93
C LEU A 5 13.73 50.46 -8.22
N ILE A 6 12.92 49.62 -7.59
CA ILE A 6 13.40 48.36 -7.01
C ILE A 6 13.31 47.29 -8.08
N CYS A 7 14.46 46.86 -8.62
CA CYS A 7 14.56 45.68 -9.48
C CYS A 7 14.49 44.42 -8.59
N LEU A 8 13.39 43.71 -8.66
CA LEU A 8 13.28 42.32 -8.14
C LEU A 8 13.93 41.39 -9.15
N ILE A 9 15.12 40.89 -8.79
CA ILE A 9 15.77 39.79 -9.52
C ILE A 9 15.08 38.52 -9.10
N TYR A 10 14.25 37.96 -9.97
CA TYR A 10 13.76 36.59 -9.83
C TYR A 10 14.89 35.61 -10.22
N VAL A 11 15.50 35.00 -9.23
CA VAL A 11 16.37 33.83 -9.49
C VAL A 11 15.44 32.63 -9.71
N TRP A 12 15.28 32.23 -10.96
CA TRP A 12 14.69 30.95 -11.32
C TRP A 12 15.68 29.85 -10.94
N VAL A 13 15.48 29.22 -9.80
CA VAL A 13 16.08 27.91 -9.54
C VAL A 13 15.25 26.90 -10.32
N SER A 14 15.73 26.53 -11.50
CA SER A 14 15.22 25.37 -12.21
C SER A 14 15.60 24.12 -11.40
N ALA A 15 14.71 23.69 -10.51
CA ALA A 15 14.75 22.32 -10.02
C ALA A 15 14.53 21.41 -11.23
N VAL A 16 15.62 20.84 -11.75
CA VAL A 16 15.53 19.74 -12.71
C VAL A 16 14.90 18.58 -11.94
N CYS A 17 13.57 18.51 -12.01
CA CYS A 17 12.83 17.35 -11.59
C CYS A 17 13.21 16.21 -12.57
N THR A 18 14.22 15.42 -12.24
CA THR A 18 14.48 14.18 -12.95
C THR A 18 13.32 13.25 -12.64
N ALA A 19 12.32 13.27 -13.50
CA ALA A 19 11.27 12.27 -13.49
C ALA A 19 11.94 10.90 -13.58
N HIS A 20 11.95 10.17 -12.49
CA HIS A 20 12.36 8.77 -12.49
C HIS A 20 11.33 8.01 -13.30
N VAL A 21 11.65 7.70 -14.55
CA VAL A 21 10.81 6.83 -15.37
C VAL A 21 10.84 5.45 -14.73
N GLN A 22 9.74 5.11 -14.07
CA GLN A 22 9.60 3.81 -13.43
C GLN A 22 9.66 2.72 -14.51
N VAL A 23 10.47 1.70 -14.27
CA VAL A 23 10.60 0.55 -15.17
C VAL A 23 9.45 -0.40 -14.85
N GLY A 24 8.54 -0.61 -15.80
CA GLY A 24 7.40 -1.52 -15.65
C GLY A 24 7.70 -2.89 -16.23
N PHE A 25 7.37 -3.96 -15.48
CA PHE A 25 7.46 -5.34 -15.92
C PHE A 25 6.07 -5.98 -15.83
N ALA A 26 5.69 -6.75 -16.87
CA ALA A 26 4.43 -7.49 -16.87
C ALA A 26 4.57 -8.76 -16.00
N ARG A 27 3.64 -9.00 -15.10
CA ARG A 27 3.66 -10.12 -14.13
C ARG A 27 3.62 -11.51 -14.77
N ASN A 28 2.97 -11.63 -15.93
CA ASN A 28 2.80 -12.90 -16.64
C ASN A 28 3.87 -13.13 -17.72
N LYS A 29 4.97 -12.41 -17.67
CA LYS A 29 6.08 -12.53 -18.61
C LYS A 29 7.36 -12.95 -17.90
N LEU A 30 8.15 -13.72 -18.63
CA LEU A 30 9.53 -14.01 -18.27
C LEU A 30 10.48 -13.06 -18.98
N TYR A 31 11.62 -12.86 -18.38
CA TYR A 31 12.62 -11.92 -18.84
C TYR A 31 14.01 -12.57 -18.86
N ASN A 32 14.83 -12.17 -19.81
CA ASN A 32 16.27 -12.44 -19.81
C ASN A 32 17.00 -11.17 -19.41
N ILE A 33 17.92 -11.27 -18.45
CA ILE A 33 18.80 -10.19 -18.02
C ILE A 33 20.11 -10.32 -18.80
N VAL A 34 20.43 -9.32 -19.63
CA VAL A 34 21.54 -9.37 -20.57
C VAL A 34 22.48 -8.19 -20.32
N PRO A 35 23.73 -8.42 -19.91
CA PRO A 35 24.72 -7.34 -19.80
C PRO A 35 25.02 -6.74 -21.16
N VAL A 36 25.16 -5.42 -21.24
CA VAL A 36 25.42 -4.71 -22.50
C VAL A 36 26.74 -5.17 -23.14
N ASN A 37 27.77 -5.42 -22.33
CA ASN A 37 29.08 -5.88 -22.79
C ASN A 37 29.10 -7.33 -23.30
N TYR A 38 28.01 -8.08 -23.04
CA TYR A 38 27.89 -9.51 -23.39
C TYR A 38 26.52 -9.80 -23.99
N SER A 39 26.16 -9.13 -25.07
CA SER A 39 24.85 -9.21 -25.72
C SER A 39 24.42 -10.61 -26.17
N GLY A 40 25.38 -11.55 -26.30
CA GLY A 40 25.11 -12.99 -26.63
C GLY A 40 25.01 -13.88 -25.39
N LYS A 41 25.05 -13.31 -24.18
CA LYS A 41 24.97 -14.05 -22.92
C LYS A 41 23.82 -13.52 -22.06
N ALA A 42 23.26 -14.38 -21.20
CA ALA A 42 22.22 -14.01 -20.26
C ALA A 42 22.61 -14.42 -18.84
N VAL A 43 22.07 -13.68 -17.88
CA VAL A 43 22.17 -13.99 -16.45
C VAL A 43 21.31 -15.20 -16.15
N GLY A 44 21.94 -16.23 -15.65
CA GLY A 44 21.32 -17.44 -15.15
C GLY A 44 21.93 -17.83 -13.81
N TYR A 45 21.73 -19.07 -13.40
CA TYR A 45 22.43 -19.58 -12.23
C TYR A 45 22.85 -21.03 -12.41
N ASP A 46 23.82 -21.42 -11.64
CA ASP A 46 24.33 -22.79 -11.52
C ASP A 46 23.73 -23.41 -10.25
N SER A 47 22.95 -24.48 -10.42
CA SER A 47 22.24 -25.13 -9.32
C SER A 47 23.19 -25.80 -8.32
N ASP A 48 24.34 -26.26 -8.75
CA ASP A 48 25.29 -27.01 -7.89
C ASP A 48 26.08 -26.02 -7.01
N SER A 49 26.63 -24.96 -7.61
CA SER A 49 27.39 -23.93 -6.89
C SER A 49 26.51 -22.89 -6.18
N LYS A 50 25.19 -22.85 -6.45
CA LYS A 50 24.24 -21.84 -5.98
C LYS A 50 24.68 -20.41 -6.30
N ARG A 51 25.36 -20.19 -7.41
CA ARG A 51 25.86 -18.90 -7.85
C ARG A 51 25.12 -18.40 -9.08
N VAL A 52 24.95 -17.08 -9.14
CA VAL A 52 24.50 -16.39 -10.35
C VAL A 52 25.67 -16.36 -11.34
N VAL A 53 25.43 -16.82 -12.55
CA VAL A 53 26.42 -16.97 -13.61
C VAL A 53 25.97 -16.29 -14.90
N LEU A 54 26.94 -16.03 -15.77
CA LEU A 54 26.69 -15.54 -17.12
C LEU A 54 26.99 -16.65 -18.12
N SER A 55 25.98 -17.14 -18.81
CA SER A 55 26.10 -18.21 -19.81
C SER A 55 25.57 -17.77 -21.16
N VAL A 56 25.84 -18.54 -22.22
CA VAL A 56 25.31 -18.26 -23.57
C VAL A 56 23.82 -18.16 -23.51
N SER A 57 23.28 -17.09 -24.10
CA SER A 57 21.83 -16.85 -24.10
C SER A 57 21.10 -17.98 -24.82
N ASN A 58 20.16 -18.61 -24.13
CA ASN A 58 19.36 -19.71 -24.66
C ASN A 58 17.93 -19.56 -24.12
N ASP A 59 17.00 -19.26 -25.03
CA ASP A 59 15.59 -19.11 -24.67
C ASP A 59 14.97 -20.40 -24.08
N ALA A 60 15.52 -21.59 -24.41
CA ALA A 60 15.06 -22.86 -23.84
C ALA A 60 15.63 -23.16 -22.44
N ASP A 61 16.66 -22.44 -22.02
CA ASP A 61 17.28 -22.64 -20.70
C ASP A 61 16.41 -22.03 -19.59
N LYS A 62 15.78 -22.88 -18.81
CA LYS A 62 14.93 -22.47 -17.70
C LYS A 62 15.67 -21.70 -16.61
N LEU A 63 16.97 -21.94 -16.45
CA LEU A 63 17.80 -21.29 -15.43
C LEU A 63 18.17 -19.83 -15.77
N GLN A 64 17.89 -19.39 -17.00
CA GLN A 64 18.07 -18.00 -17.47
C GLN A 64 16.74 -17.21 -17.52
N GLN A 65 15.64 -17.78 -17.05
CA GLN A 65 14.31 -17.19 -17.11
C GLN A 65 13.91 -16.58 -15.78
N TRP A 66 13.59 -15.30 -15.79
CA TRP A 66 13.28 -14.53 -14.58
C TRP A 66 11.92 -13.88 -14.68
N SER A 67 11.06 -14.09 -13.69
CA SER A 67 9.95 -13.17 -13.43
C SER A 67 10.47 -11.98 -12.63
N VAL A 68 9.96 -10.79 -12.93
CA VAL A 68 10.36 -9.56 -12.23
C VAL A 68 9.13 -9.03 -11.51
N THR A 69 9.13 -9.19 -10.18
CA THR A 69 8.03 -8.75 -9.33
C THR A 69 8.35 -7.40 -8.74
N ASN A 70 7.45 -6.43 -8.89
CA ASN A 70 7.55 -5.11 -8.26
C ASN A 70 6.96 -5.18 -6.85
N LEU A 71 7.71 -4.73 -5.87
CA LEU A 71 7.37 -4.66 -4.45
C LEU A 71 7.59 -3.21 -3.98
N SER A 72 6.59 -2.34 -4.19
CA SER A 72 6.63 -0.94 -3.73
C SER A 72 7.88 -0.16 -4.14
N GLY A 73 8.28 -0.27 -5.41
CA GLY A 73 9.46 0.44 -5.96
C GLY A 73 10.77 -0.34 -5.90
N SER A 74 10.81 -1.46 -5.19
CA SER A 74 11.87 -2.46 -5.28
C SER A 74 11.41 -3.64 -6.14
N PHE A 75 12.35 -4.38 -6.69
CA PHE A 75 12.08 -5.49 -7.58
C PHE A 75 12.70 -6.77 -7.03
N ARG A 76 12.10 -7.91 -7.35
CA ARG A 76 12.66 -9.23 -7.09
C ARG A 76 12.77 -10.00 -8.39
N PHE A 77 13.92 -10.61 -8.62
CA PHE A 77 14.17 -11.49 -9.75
C PHE A 77 13.98 -12.94 -9.27
N ILE A 78 12.92 -13.58 -9.75
CA ILE A 78 12.55 -14.94 -9.34
C ILE A 78 12.62 -15.86 -10.54
N ASN A 79 13.31 -17.00 -10.39
CA ASN A 79 13.19 -18.10 -11.33
C ASN A 79 11.92 -18.89 -10.99
N PRO A 80 10.89 -18.89 -11.86
CA PRO A 80 9.61 -19.49 -11.53
C PRO A 80 9.58 -21.01 -11.69
N PHE A 81 10.61 -21.60 -12.28
CA PHE A 81 10.69 -23.05 -12.46
C PHE A 81 11.20 -23.78 -11.22
N GLU A 82 11.97 -23.08 -10.38
CA GLU A 82 12.53 -23.63 -9.13
C GLU A 82 12.17 -22.79 -7.90
N ASN A 83 11.35 -21.74 -8.06
CA ASN A 83 10.96 -20.81 -7.01
C ASN A 83 12.17 -20.21 -6.25
N LYS A 84 13.22 -19.83 -6.97
CA LYS A 84 14.45 -19.27 -6.39
C LYS A 84 14.63 -17.82 -6.80
N ALA A 85 15.24 -17.02 -5.93
CA ALA A 85 15.48 -15.60 -6.15
C ALA A 85 16.97 -15.24 -6.11
N ILE A 86 17.37 -14.25 -6.93
CA ILE A 86 18.69 -13.63 -6.88
C ILE A 86 18.77 -12.80 -5.58
N HIS A 87 19.83 -13.00 -4.81
CA HIS A 87 20.12 -12.19 -3.63
C HIS A 87 21.56 -11.63 -3.65
N ALA A 88 21.73 -10.49 -2.98
CA ALA A 88 23.04 -9.91 -2.73
C ALA A 88 23.71 -10.62 -1.55
N THR A 89 24.92 -11.09 -1.74
CA THR A 89 25.70 -11.74 -0.69
C THR A 89 26.60 -10.75 0.06
N GLY A 90 27.01 -11.08 1.27
CA GLY A 90 27.85 -10.20 2.11
C GLY A 90 29.25 -9.93 1.56
N ASP A 91 29.70 -10.69 0.56
CA ASP A 91 31.00 -10.55 -0.11
C ASP A 91 30.91 -9.78 -1.45
N ASN A 92 29.84 -9.03 -1.66
CA ASN A 92 29.58 -8.26 -2.88
C ASN A 92 29.45 -9.13 -4.16
N THR A 93 29.00 -10.37 -4.00
CA THR A 93 28.63 -11.25 -5.11
C THR A 93 27.12 -11.49 -5.15
N LEU A 94 26.68 -12.32 -6.09
CA LEU A 94 25.28 -12.70 -6.21
C LEU A 94 25.13 -14.20 -5.97
N GLY A 95 24.13 -14.55 -5.17
CA GLY A 95 23.73 -15.92 -4.91
C GLY A 95 22.30 -16.20 -5.34
N ILE A 96 21.93 -17.47 -5.28
CA ILE A 96 20.58 -17.97 -5.46
C ILE A 96 20.13 -18.64 -4.17
N THR A 97 18.92 -18.30 -3.73
CA THR A 97 18.28 -18.91 -2.55
C THR A 97 16.78 -19.09 -2.81
N GLU A 98 16.11 -19.78 -1.91
CA GLU A 98 14.65 -19.88 -1.95
C GLU A 98 14.02 -18.48 -1.95
N ASN A 99 13.00 -18.30 -2.78
CA ASN A 99 12.26 -17.05 -2.80
C ASN A 99 11.57 -16.82 -1.46
N ASN A 100 11.97 -15.77 -0.75
CA ASN A 100 11.45 -15.43 0.57
C ASN A 100 10.95 -13.97 0.58
N GLY A 101 9.65 -13.79 0.82
CA GLY A 101 9.00 -12.47 0.83
C GLY A 101 9.61 -11.45 1.79
N SER A 102 10.15 -11.90 2.92
CA SER A 102 10.75 -11.05 3.96
C SER A 102 12.27 -10.85 3.84
N ASP A 103 12.93 -11.48 2.86
CA ASP A 103 14.38 -11.35 2.68
C ASP A 103 14.73 -10.10 1.87
N GLU A 104 15.19 -9.06 2.55
CA GLU A 104 15.59 -7.79 1.94
C GLU A 104 16.81 -7.92 1.00
N SER A 105 17.64 -8.94 1.18
CA SER A 105 18.79 -9.18 0.28
C SER A 105 18.37 -9.58 -1.13
N GLN A 106 17.12 -10.01 -1.31
CA GLN A 106 16.50 -10.34 -2.59
C GLN A 106 15.84 -9.14 -3.28
N LEU A 107 15.86 -7.95 -2.65
CA LEU A 107 15.23 -6.75 -3.17
C LEU A 107 16.24 -5.90 -3.97
N TRP A 108 15.80 -5.45 -5.13
CA TRP A 108 16.61 -4.71 -6.08
C TRP A 108 15.93 -3.41 -6.51
N ILE A 109 16.69 -2.37 -6.71
CA ILE A 109 16.24 -1.12 -7.32
C ILE A 109 16.69 -1.13 -8.78
N ILE A 110 15.78 -0.86 -9.72
CA ILE A 110 16.07 -0.79 -11.14
C ILE A 110 15.87 0.64 -11.63
N LYS A 111 16.91 1.24 -12.16
CA LYS A 111 16.88 2.61 -12.70
C LYS A 111 17.18 2.63 -14.19
N LYS A 112 16.47 3.49 -14.91
CA LYS A 112 16.70 3.71 -16.33
C LYS A 112 17.91 4.67 -16.52
N SER A 113 18.83 4.29 -17.38
CA SER A 113 19.97 5.11 -17.80
C SER A 113 20.03 5.14 -19.35
N GLY A 114 19.40 6.14 -19.93
CA GLY A 114 19.16 6.20 -21.37
C GLY A 114 18.30 5.03 -21.86
N LYS A 115 18.85 4.20 -22.76
CA LYS A 115 18.18 2.98 -23.25
C LYS A 115 18.49 1.73 -22.42
N PHE A 116 19.34 1.85 -21.42
CA PHE A 116 19.81 0.76 -20.58
C PHE A 116 19.16 0.82 -19.20
N LEU A 117 19.34 -0.25 -18.43
CA LEU A 117 18.95 -0.37 -17.05
C LEU A 117 20.16 -0.55 -16.15
N GLN A 118 20.10 -0.02 -14.95
CA GLN A 118 21.07 -0.20 -13.88
C GLN A 118 20.36 -0.83 -12.69
N ILE A 119 21.02 -1.79 -12.03
CA ILE A 119 20.44 -2.64 -10.99
C ILE A 119 21.26 -2.46 -9.70
N TYR A 120 20.56 -2.16 -8.60
CA TYR A 120 21.17 -1.88 -7.31
C TYR A 120 20.53 -2.77 -6.24
N PRO A 121 21.28 -3.31 -5.27
CA PRO A 121 20.66 -3.97 -4.12
C PRO A 121 19.94 -2.94 -3.25
N SER A 122 18.72 -3.24 -2.82
CA SER A 122 17.89 -2.31 -2.05
C SER A 122 18.48 -2.01 -0.67
N ASN A 123 19.08 -3.03 -0.04
CA ASN A 123 19.70 -2.93 1.27
C ASN A 123 21.12 -2.34 1.27
N SER A 124 21.69 -2.08 0.10
CA SER A 124 23.04 -1.51 -0.06
C SER A 124 23.08 -0.56 -1.27
N PRO A 125 22.42 0.60 -1.19
CA PRO A 125 22.20 1.51 -2.33
C PRO A 125 23.48 2.20 -2.86
N ASP A 126 24.59 2.05 -2.16
CA ASP A 126 25.91 2.52 -2.59
C ASP A 126 26.63 1.53 -3.51
N LEU A 127 26.08 0.34 -3.68
CA LEU A 127 26.55 -0.67 -4.60
C LEU A 127 25.69 -0.70 -5.88
N ILE A 128 26.28 -1.16 -6.97
CA ILE A 128 25.64 -1.35 -8.27
C ILE A 128 26.08 -2.68 -8.88
N LEU A 129 25.16 -3.38 -9.54
CA LEU A 129 25.48 -4.59 -10.26
C LEU A 129 26.35 -4.27 -11.49
N ALA A 130 27.45 -5.01 -11.64
CA ALA A 130 28.36 -4.93 -12.78
C ALA A 130 28.65 -6.32 -13.35
N CYS A 131 28.80 -6.39 -14.67
CA CYS A 131 29.36 -7.53 -15.36
C CYS A 131 30.78 -7.18 -15.82
N GLN A 132 31.77 -7.69 -15.11
CA GLN A 132 33.17 -7.45 -15.37
C GLN A 132 33.65 -8.05 -16.72
N GLN A 133 34.78 -7.61 -17.22
CA GLN A 133 35.37 -8.07 -18.51
C GLN A 133 35.63 -9.58 -18.58
N ASN A 134 35.74 -10.25 -17.43
CA ASN A 134 35.89 -11.72 -17.36
C ASN A 134 34.50 -12.43 -17.33
N GLY A 135 33.41 -11.70 -17.45
CA GLY A 135 32.01 -12.24 -17.37
C GLY A 135 31.50 -12.49 -15.96
N ARG A 136 32.22 -12.07 -14.91
CA ARG A 136 31.80 -12.23 -13.54
C ARG A 136 30.78 -11.14 -13.17
N LEU A 137 29.66 -11.56 -12.55
CA LEU A 137 28.66 -10.66 -11.98
C LEU A 137 29.02 -10.33 -10.54
N VAL A 138 29.17 -9.05 -10.22
CA VAL A 138 29.60 -8.55 -8.91
C VAL A 138 28.88 -7.25 -8.56
N LEU A 139 28.86 -6.93 -7.27
CA LEU A 139 28.43 -5.62 -6.79
C LEU A 139 29.67 -4.73 -6.60
N VAL A 140 29.66 -3.55 -7.18
CA VAL A 140 30.77 -2.59 -7.16
C VAL A 140 30.32 -1.24 -6.61
N ASP A 141 31.28 -0.43 -6.16
CA ASP A 141 31.02 0.92 -5.68
C ASP A 141 30.34 1.78 -6.76
N LYS A 142 29.15 2.23 -6.47
CA LYS A 142 28.30 3.01 -7.37
C LYS A 142 28.97 4.30 -7.84
N VAL A 143 29.68 5.02 -6.96
CA VAL A 143 30.28 6.32 -7.30
C VAL A 143 31.37 6.14 -8.35
N LYS A 144 32.14 5.06 -8.25
CA LYS A 144 33.24 4.77 -9.18
C LYS A 144 32.75 4.22 -10.51
N PHE A 145 31.61 3.52 -10.54
CA PHE A 145 31.15 2.75 -11.70
C PHE A 145 29.85 3.24 -12.34
N LEU A 146 29.26 4.34 -11.86
CA LEU A 146 27.92 4.80 -12.29
C LEU A 146 27.77 4.93 -13.82
N ASN A 147 28.81 5.39 -14.50
CA ASN A 147 28.80 5.58 -15.95
C ASN A 147 29.61 4.51 -16.71
N ASN A 148 30.00 3.42 -16.04
CA ASN A 148 30.76 2.35 -16.66
C ASN A 148 29.80 1.42 -17.42
N PRO A 149 30.07 1.08 -18.71
CA PRO A 149 29.28 0.14 -19.50
C PRO A 149 29.07 -1.25 -18.83
N GLU A 150 29.96 -1.65 -17.94
CA GLU A 150 29.85 -2.90 -17.17
C GLU A 150 28.61 -2.92 -16.27
N THR A 151 28.05 -1.74 -15.93
CA THR A 151 26.86 -1.62 -15.07
C THR A 151 25.55 -1.54 -15.86
N TYR A 152 25.59 -1.66 -17.17
CA TYR A 152 24.41 -1.54 -18.02
C TYR A 152 23.87 -2.89 -18.45
N PHE A 153 22.54 -3.02 -18.34
CA PHE A 153 21.81 -4.24 -18.66
C PHE A 153 20.62 -3.95 -19.57
N TYR A 154 20.25 -4.93 -20.36
CA TYR A 154 18.92 -5.08 -20.95
C TYR A 154 18.13 -6.09 -20.12
N ILE A 155 16.85 -5.85 -19.95
CA ILE A 155 15.91 -6.83 -19.43
C ILE A 155 14.87 -7.02 -20.53
N ASN A 156 15.01 -8.09 -21.28
CA ASN A 156 14.23 -8.37 -22.49
C ASN A 156 13.14 -9.38 -22.17
N VAL A 157 11.97 -9.20 -22.77
CA VAL A 157 10.90 -10.20 -22.68
C VAL A 157 11.37 -11.51 -23.31
N SER A 158 11.28 -12.58 -22.54
CA SER A 158 11.58 -13.94 -23.03
C SER A 158 10.46 -14.45 -23.93
N LYS A 159 10.81 -15.37 -24.86
CA LYS A 159 9.85 -16.11 -25.66
C LYS A 159 9.26 -17.32 -24.93
N VAL A 160 9.83 -17.69 -23.80
CA VAL A 160 9.36 -18.80 -22.95
C VAL A 160 8.08 -18.38 -22.27
N ALA A 161 7.08 -19.25 -22.31
CA ALA A 161 5.86 -19.05 -21.53
C ALA A 161 6.14 -19.31 -20.05
N MET A 162 5.51 -18.52 -19.18
CA MET A 162 5.54 -18.77 -17.75
C MET A 162 4.91 -20.15 -17.45
N PRO A 163 5.49 -20.98 -16.56
CA PRO A 163 4.86 -22.23 -16.16
C PRO A 163 3.43 -21.98 -15.66
N ALA A 164 2.51 -22.88 -16.00
CA ALA A 164 1.10 -22.73 -15.61
C ALA A 164 0.95 -22.63 -14.07
N GLU A 165 1.75 -23.38 -13.34
CA GLU A 165 1.82 -23.33 -11.86
C GLU A 165 2.39 -22.01 -11.33
N ALA A 166 3.32 -21.39 -12.07
CA ALA A 166 3.88 -20.08 -11.71
C ALA A 166 3.03 -18.92 -12.29
N ALA A 167 2.26 -19.17 -13.35
CA ALA A 167 1.28 -18.22 -13.88
C ALA A 167 -0.01 -18.23 -13.06
N SER A 168 -0.36 -19.37 -12.45
CA SER A 168 -1.39 -19.50 -11.42
C SER A 168 -0.83 -19.26 -9.99
N GLY A 169 0.46 -19.38 -9.80
CA GLY A 169 1.19 -18.91 -8.65
C GLY A 169 1.25 -17.38 -8.70
N THR A 170 0.14 -16.74 -8.39
CA THR A 170 0.24 -15.63 -7.45
C THR A 170 1.29 -16.08 -6.44
N LEU A 171 2.48 -15.47 -6.41
CA LEU A 171 3.19 -15.35 -5.13
C LEU A 171 2.07 -15.03 -4.17
N GLU A 172 1.72 -15.96 -3.29
CA GLU A 172 0.68 -15.71 -2.31
C GLU A 172 1.18 -14.51 -1.52
N ARG A 173 0.80 -13.32 -1.97
CA ARG A 173 0.82 -12.18 -1.07
C ARG A 173 0.03 -12.69 0.13
N PRO A 174 0.55 -12.51 1.36
CA PRO A 174 -0.24 -12.84 2.52
C PRO A 174 -1.64 -12.26 2.26
N LYS A 175 -2.67 -13.11 2.24
CA LYS A 175 -4.03 -12.66 2.02
C LYS A 175 -4.31 -11.56 3.04
N VAL A 176 -4.57 -10.37 2.56
CA VAL A 176 -4.96 -9.24 3.38
C VAL A 176 -6.41 -8.92 3.06
N TYR A 177 -7.18 -8.53 4.03
CA TYR A 177 -8.64 -8.36 3.90
C TYR A 177 -9.03 -7.44 2.73
N TRP A 178 -8.28 -6.38 2.50
CA TRP A 178 -8.58 -5.40 1.43
C TRP A 178 -8.13 -5.83 0.02
N GLU A 179 -7.53 -7.01 -0.11
CA GLU A 179 -7.13 -7.66 -1.37
C GLU A 179 -7.60 -9.13 -1.41
N ASP A 180 -8.71 -9.46 -0.74
CA ASP A 180 -9.29 -10.80 -0.71
C ASP A 180 -10.77 -10.73 -1.12
N GLU A 181 -11.06 -11.14 -2.34
CA GLU A 181 -12.39 -11.16 -2.94
C GLU A 181 -13.40 -12.04 -2.20
N THR A 182 -12.98 -12.79 -1.21
CA THR A 182 -13.84 -13.59 -0.35
C THR A 182 -14.15 -12.92 0.99
N MET A 183 -13.46 -11.80 1.31
CA MET A 183 -13.54 -11.10 2.58
C MET A 183 -14.22 -9.73 2.47
N PHE A 184 -15.56 -9.69 2.44
CA PHE A 184 -16.32 -8.44 2.37
C PHE A 184 -16.64 -7.83 3.73
N ALA A 185 -16.77 -8.64 4.74
CA ALA A 185 -17.12 -8.22 6.10
C ALA A 185 -16.80 -9.31 7.12
N GLU A 186 -16.47 -8.89 8.33
CA GLU A 186 -16.35 -9.77 9.48
C GLU A 186 -17.02 -9.12 10.69
N ASN A 187 -17.89 -9.88 11.40
CA ASN A 187 -18.68 -9.40 12.54
C ASN A 187 -19.56 -8.16 12.25
N LYS A 188 -19.81 -7.85 10.98
CA LYS A 188 -20.73 -6.79 10.58
C LYS A 188 -22.16 -7.30 10.64
N GLU A 189 -23.07 -6.51 11.21
CA GLU A 189 -24.49 -6.82 11.24
C GLU A 189 -25.07 -6.86 9.81
N PRO A 190 -26.10 -7.68 9.56
CA PRO A 190 -26.84 -7.64 8.30
C PRO A 190 -27.37 -6.24 7.99
N GLY A 191 -27.42 -5.87 6.71
CA GLY A 191 -27.94 -4.57 6.30
C GLY A 191 -29.39 -4.40 6.72
N CYS A 192 -29.71 -3.26 7.33
CA CYS A 192 -31.06 -2.89 7.72
C CYS A 192 -31.38 -1.45 7.31
N ALA A 193 -32.64 -1.10 7.31
CA ALA A 193 -33.05 0.29 7.14
C ALA A 193 -32.57 1.12 8.34
N THR A 194 -32.06 2.31 8.08
CA THR A 194 -31.63 3.24 9.13
C THR A 194 -32.83 3.65 9.98
N TYR A 195 -32.70 3.55 11.28
CA TYR A 195 -33.73 3.95 12.26
C TYR A 195 -33.07 4.56 13.49
N ILE A 196 -33.87 5.33 14.23
CA ILE A 196 -33.49 5.84 15.55
C ILE A 196 -34.34 5.13 16.60
N PRO A 197 -33.73 4.44 17.58
CA PRO A 197 -34.47 3.84 18.68
C PRO A 197 -34.88 4.91 19.71
N TYR A 198 -36.03 4.74 20.31
CA TYR A 198 -36.55 5.56 21.42
C TYR A 198 -37.02 4.65 22.54
N ILE A 199 -36.82 5.05 23.78
CA ILE A 199 -37.27 4.28 24.93
C ILE A 199 -38.82 4.37 25.09
N THR A 200 -39.42 5.52 24.73
CA THR A 200 -40.83 5.76 24.83
C THR A 200 -41.36 6.52 23.62
N GLU A 201 -42.68 6.31 23.35
CA GLU A 201 -43.43 7.09 22.35
C GLU A 201 -43.40 8.60 22.66
N LYS A 202 -43.47 8.96 23.93
CA LYS A 202 -43.39 10.37 24.37
C LYS A 202 -42.08 11.02 23.97
N GLU A 203 -40.97 10.32 24.13
CA GLU A 203 -39.65 10.79 23.70
C GLU A 203 -39.58 10.94 22.17
N MET A 204 -40.07 9.97 21.43
CA MET A 204 -40.15 10.02 19.97
C MET A 204 -40.97 11.22 19.48
N LEU A 205 -42.14 11.46 20.05
CA LEU A 205 -43.01 12.58 19.70
C LEU A 205 -42.38 13.94 20.07
N ALA A 206 -41.56 13.99 21.10
CA ALA A 206 -40.81 15.21 21.45
C ALA A 206 -39.70 15.56 20.48
N ASP A 207 -39.13 14.57 19.79
CA ASP A 207 -38.02 14.75 18.80
C ASP A 207 -38.55 15.03 17.37
N LYS A 208 -39.69 15.73 17.30
CA LYS A 208 -40.44 15.99 16.04
C LYS A 208 -39.62 16.76 15.00
N ASP A 209 -38.67 17.59 15.41
CA ASP A 209 -37.88 18.40 14.52
C ASP A 209 -36.88 17.56 13.69
N PHE A 210 -36.38 16.46 14.25
CA PHE A 210 -35.58 15.49 13.54
C PHE A 210 -36.30 14.92 12.31
N TYR A 211 -37.60 14.55 12.44
CA TYR A 211 -38.37 14.01 11.33
C TYR A 211 -38.72 15.02 10.24
N ARG A 212 -38.71 16.31 10.57
CA ARG A 212 -39.03 17.39 9.63
C ARG A 212 -37.82 18.00 8.98
N THR A 213 -36.66 17.82 9.57
CA THR A 213 -35.41 18.50 9.20
C THR A 213 -34.31 17.49 9.10
N PRO A 214 -34.08 16.86 7.90
CA PRO A 214 -33.23 15.70 7.73
C PRO A 214 -31.74 15.92 8.11
N TRP A 215 -31.28 17.18 8.22
CA TRP A 215 -29.92 17.51 8.64
C TRP A 215 -29.77 17.73 10.15
N LEU A 216 -30.84 17.65 10.94
CA LEU A 216 -30.72 17.63 12.39
C LEU A 216 -30.45 16.22 12.88
N TYR A 217 -29.76 16.15 14.01
CA TYR A 217 -29.52 14.88 14.68
C TYR A 217 -30.57 14.64 15.72
N SER A 218 -30.95 13.37 15.90
CA SER A 218 -31.95 12.96 16.91
C SER A 218 -31.47 13.31 18.32
N GLN A 219 -32.44 13.70 19.16
CA GLN A 219 -32.25 13.93 20.59
C GLN A 219 -32.65 12.70 21.44
N SER A 220 -32.79 11.54 20.81
CA SER A 220 -33.08 10.28 21.51
C SER A 220 -32.01 9.98 22.56
N SER A 221 -32.48 9.55 23.76
CA SER A 221 -31.60 9.06 24.82
C SER A 221 -30.91 7.73 24.46
N SER A 222 -31.37 7.07 23.40
CA SER A 222 -30.79 5.85 22.83
C SER A 222 -29.86 6.13 21.65
N PHE A 223 -29.47 7.38 21.41
CA PHE A 223 -28.62 7.81 20.34
C PHE A 223 -27.49 8.70 20.86
N LYS A 224 -26.23 8.38 20.46
CA LYS A 224 -25.07 9.20 20.77
C LYS A 224 -24.25 9.45 19.52
N LEU A 225 -24.12 10.72 19.15
CA LEU A 225 -23.30 11.13 18.03
C LEU A 225 -21.81 11.12 18.39
N LEU A 226 -20.98 10.47 17.58
CA LEU A 226 -19.52 10.47 17.72
C LEU A 226 -18.82 11.42 16.75
N ASN A 227 -19.56 12.20 15.97
CA ASN A 227 -19.00 13.24 15.09
C ASN A 227 -18.15 14.24 15.88
N GLY A 228 -17.26 14.95 15.18
CA GLY A 228 -16.36 15.94 15.74
C GLY A 228 -14.90 15.60 15.47
N ASN A 229 -13.97 16.15 16.26
CA ASN A 229 -12.56 15.95 16.06
C ASN A 229 -12.09 14.59 16.58
N TRP A 230 -11.41 13.82 15.75
CA TRP A 230 -10.80 12.54 16.08
C TRP A 230 -9.27 12.67 15.96
N CYS A 231 -8.50 11.99 16.82
CA CYS A 231 -7.08 11.83 16.59
C CYS A 231 -6.87 11.08 15.29
N PHE A 232 -5.92 11.52 14.45
CA PHE A 232 -5.72 11.02 13.10
C PHE A 232 -4.25 10.87 12.77
N HIS A 233 -3.92 9.75 12.13
CA HIS A 233 -2.59 9.49 11.58
C HIS A 233 -2.72 8.93 10.16
N PHE A 234 -2.07 9.60 9.22
CA PHE A 234 -2.10 9.26 7.80
C PHE A 234 -0.77 8.64 7.37
N VAL A 235 -0.85 7.59 6.57
CA VAL A 235 0.29 7.01 5.86
C VAL A 235 -0.07 6.74 4.41
N SER A 236 0.93 6.82 3.52
CA SER A 236 0.71 6.66 2.08
C SER A 236 0.56 5.20 1.63
N GLU A 237 0.96 4.24 2.47
CA GLU A 237 0.94 2.81 2.11
C GLU A 237 0.58 1.94 3.31
N PRO A 238 -0.09 0.78 3.10
CA PRO A 238 -0.47 -0.12 4.18
C PRO A 238 0.70 -0.65 5.03
N SER A 239 1.89 -0.79 4.43
CA SER A 239 3.11 -1.24 5.12
C SER A 239 3.61 -0.27 6.18
N GLN A 240 3.23 1.00 6.10
CA GLN A 240 3.64 2.06 7.01
C GLN A 240 2.65 2.29 8.16
N ARG A 241 1.50 1.62 8.14
CA ARG A 241 0.45 1.84 9.14
C ARG A 241 0.88 1.41 10.53
N PRO A 242 0.46 2.13 11.58
CA PRO A 242 0.71 1.69 12.95
C PRO A 242 -0.19 0.48 13.27
N GLU A 243 0.40 -0.71 13.34
CA GLU A 243 -0.35 -1.97 13.53
C GLU A 243 -0.96 -2.12 14.92
N SER A 244 -0.36 -1.49 15.95
CA SER A 244 -0.80 -1.59 17.35
C SER A 244 -1.57 -0.38 17.86
N PHE A 245 -1.94 0.56 16.99
CA PHE A 245 -2.55 1.84 17.38
C PHE A 245 -3.86 1.71 18.17
N TYR A 246 -4.56 0.61 18.00
CA TYR A 246 -5.82 0.33 18.68
C TYR A 246 -5.66 -0.06 20.15
N LYS A 247 -4.46 -0.47 20.57
CA LYS A 247 -4.19 -0.85 21.95
C LYS A 247 -4.35 0.33 22.89
N GLU A 248 -4.77 0.05 24.12
CA GLU A 248 -5.12 1.08 25.10
C GLU A 248 -3.90 1.90 25.56
N ASP A 249 -2.73 1.27 25.64
CA ASP A 249 -1.46 1.87 26.02
C ASP A 249 -0.75 2.61 24.88
N TYR A 250 -1.27 2.53 23.64
CA TYR A 250 -0.68 3.23 22.51
C TYR A 250 -0.96 4.74 22.61
N ASP A 251 0.11 5.53 22.67
CA ASP A 251 0.03 6.99 22.77
C ASP A 251 -0.31 7.63 21.43
N VAL A 252 -1.43 8.34 21.37
CA VAL A 252 -1.89 9.12 20.22
C VAL A 252 -1.83 10.63 20.48
N SER A 253 -1.18 11.08 21.56
CA SER A 253 -1.14 12.50 21.94
C SER A 253 -0.41 13.39 20.93
N SER A 254 0.51 12.81 20.16
CA SER A 254 1.24 13.49 19.09
C SER A 254 0.51 13.47 17.73
N TRP A 255 -0.62 12.77 17.63
CA TRP A 255 -1.38 12.70 16.38
C TRP A 255 -2.11 14.01 16.10
N GLU A 256 -2.26 14.33 14.84
CA GLU A 256 -3.11 15.42 14.40
C GLU A 256 -4.59 15.11 14.67
N THR A 257 -5.46 16.08 14.41
CA THR A 257 -6.91 15.89 14.53
C THR A 257 -7.59 16.16 13.20
N ILE A 258 -8.60 15.36 12.90
CA ILE A 258 -9.42 15.51 11.70
C ILE A 258 -10.91 15.59 12.09
N PRO A 259 -11.72 16.47 11.48
CA PRO A 259 -13.14 16.44 11.67
C PRO A 259 -13.75 15.18 11.03
N VAL A 260 -14.65 14.51 11.75
CA VAL A 260 -15.43 13.37 11.26
C VAL A 260 -16.94 13.75 11.37
N PRO A 261 -17.71 13.66 10.30
CA PRO A 261 -17.37 13.17 8.96
C PRO A 261 -16.55 14.18 8.15
N SER A 262 -15.53 13.69 7.42
CA SER A 262 -14.89 14.41 6.34
C SER A 262 -14.10 13.45 5.45
N ASN A 263 -13.73 13.90 4.26
CA ASN A 263 -12.74 13.23 3.44
C ASN A 263 -11.36 13.80 3.81
N TRP A 264 -10.38 12.95 4.06
CA TRP A 264 -9.04 13.38 4.44
C TRP A 264 -8.35 14.21 3.35
N GLU A 265 -8.68 14.00 2.07
CA GLU A 265 -8.18 14.79 0.94
C GLU A 265 -8.60 16.27 1.05
N MET A 266 -9.77 16.53 1.63
CA MET A 266 -10.26 17.90 1.89
C MET A 266 -9.59 18.52 3.12
N GLN A 267 -8.88 17.73 3.91
CA GLN A 267 -8.13 18.17 5.09
C GLN A 267 -6.62 18.28 4.82
N GLY A 268 -6.20 18.12 3.54
CA GLY A 268 -4.81 18.31 3.13
C GLY A 268 -3.98 17.02 3.08
N TYR A 269 -4.58 15.86 3.29
CA TYR A 269 -3.92 14.57 3.15
C TYR A 269 -4.23 13.97 1.79
N ASP A 270 -3.20 13.46 1.09
CA ASP A 270 -3.35 12.89 -0.25
C ASP A 270 -4.00 13.89 -1.24
N ARG A 271 -4.63 13.41 -2.29
CA ARG A 271 -5.32 14.21 -3.31
C ARG A 271 -6.70 13.66 -3.65
N PRO A 272 -7.68 14.51 -4.01
CA PRO A 272 -8.92 14.04 -4.62
C PRO A 272 -8.63 13.35 -5.96
N ILE A 273 -9.24 12.18 -6.17
CA ILE A 273 -9.18 11.45 -7.45
C ILE A 273 -10.60 11.29 -7.95
N TYR A 274 -10.84 11.73 -9.19
CA TYR A 274 -12.09 11.47 -9.90
C TYR A 274 -11.85 10.36 -10.93
N ALA A 275 -12.43 9.19 -10.68
CA ALA A 275 -12.28 8.02 -11.52
C ALA A 275 -13.63 7.36 -11.76
N ASN A 276 -14.36 7.88 -12.75
CA ASN A 276 -15.70 7.37 -13.10
C ASN A 276 -15.70 6.38 -14.28
N VAL A 277 -14.60 6.25 -15.01
CA VAL A 277 -14.47 5.40 -16.20
C VAL A 277 -13.44 4.30 -15.99
N GLU A 278 -12.45 4.56 -15.17
CA GLU A 278 -11.31 3.68 -14.94
C GLU A 278 -11.03 3.50 -13.45
N TYR A 279 -10.56 2.32 -13.07
CA TYR A 279 -10.12 2.08 -11.69
C TYR A 279 -8.93 2.97 -11.34
N PRO A 280 -8.86 3.50 -10.11
CA PRO A 280 -7.74 4.32 -9.63
C PRO A 280 -6.48 3.51 -9.33
N HIS A 281 -6.55 2.20 -9.41
CA HIS A 281 -5.44 1.25 -9.29
C HIS A 281 -5.33 0.39 -10.55
N SER A 282 -4.28 -0.41 -10.68
CA SER A 282 -4.10 -1.28 -11.84
C SER A 282 -5.22 -2.33 -11.90
N ASN A 283 -5.56 -2.77 -13.12
CA ASN A 283 -6.59 -3.79 -13.33
C ASN A 283 -6.03 -5.20 -13.08
N THR A 284 -5.71 -5.48 -11.83
CA THR A 284 -5.14 -6.77 -11.37
C THR A 284 -5.88 -7.28 -10.13
N PRO A 285 -7.23 -7.41 -10.19
CA PRO A 285 -7.99 -7.85 -9.01
C PRO A 285 -7.50 -9.20 -8.49
N PRO A 286 -7.54 -9.43 -7.17
CA PRO A 286 -8.05 -8.53 -6.13
C PRO A 286 -7.04 -7.48 -5.66
N TYR A 287 -5.85 -7.39 -6.26
CA TYR A 287 -4.72 -6.62 -5.76
C TYR A 287 -4.85 -5.12 -6.06
N ILE A 288 -4.46 -4.31 -5.07
CA ILE A 288 -4.37 -2.86 -5.19
C ILE A 288 -2.94 -2.47 -5.57
N ASP A 289 -2.67 -2.47 -6.86
CA ASP A 289 -1.37 -2.13 -7.40
C ASP A 289 -1.32 -0.71 -7.96
N ALA A 290 -0.08 -0.20 -8.08
CA ALA A 290 0.17 1.11 -8.65
C ALA A 290 -0.36 1.24 -10.08
N ARG A 291 -1.03 2.36 -10.37
CA ARG A 291 -1.44 2.77 -11.70
C ARG A 291 -0.91 4.17 -12.01
N LYS A 292 -0.21 4.30 -13.13
CA LYS A 292 0.38 5.57 -13.54
C LYS A 292 -0.64 6.70 -13.59
N GLY A 293 -0.32 7.81 -12.93
CA GLY A 293 -1.15 9.01 -12.87
C GLY A 293 -2.26 8.98 -11.81
N PHE A 294 -2.48 7.83 -11.13
CA PHE A 294 -3.49 7.71 -10.07
C PHE A 294 -2.87 7.42 -8.69
N ASN A 295 -2.23 6.28 -8.53
CA ASN A 295 -1.64 5.86 -7.28
C ASN A 295 -0.24 5.24 -7.49
N ASP A 296 0.54 5.82 -8.38
CA ASP A 296 1.82 5.28 -8.85
C ASP A 296 3.02 5.62 -7.95
N GLY A 297 2.77 6.07 -6.72
CA GLY A 297 3.84 6.46 -5.79
C GLY A 297 4.58 7.73 -6.19
N GLY A 298 4.02 8.52 -7.12
CA GLY A 298 4.54 9.85 -7.45
C GLY A 298 4.62 10.72 -6.19
N ALA A 299 5.44 11.77 -6.23
CA ALA A 299 5.72 12.62 -5.08
C ALA A 299 4.44 12.94 -4.28
N ASN A 300 4.35 12.41 -3.06
CA ASN A 300 3.27 12.57 -2.09
C ASN A 300 2.01 11.70 -2.26
N TYR A 301 2.00 10.71 -3.17
CA TYR A 301 0.82 9.88 -3.37
C TYR A 301 1.17 8.39 -3.25
N GLY A 302 0.60 7.73 -2.27
CA GLY A 302 0.82 6.31 -2.01
C GLY A 302 -0.04 5.40 -2.88
N ILE A 303 0.30 4.11 -2.85
CA ILE A 303 -0.43 3.10 -3.64
C ILE A 303 -1.80 2.85 -3.01
N ASN A 304 -1.87 2.71 -1.69
CA ASN A 304 -3.11 2.50 -0.94
C ASN A 304 -3.03 3.22 0.40
N PRO A 305 -3.29 4.54 0.45
CA PRO A 305 -3.22 5.30 1.69
C PRO A 305 -4.10 4.72 2.80
N VAL A 306 -3.60 4.86 4.03
CA VAL A 306 -4.30 4.40 5.24
C VAL A 306 -4.42 5.52 6.24
N GLY A 307 -5.65 5.74 6.72
CA GLY A 307 -5.96 6.64 7.83
C GLY A 307 -6.27 5.84 9.10
N SER A 308 -5.54 6.10 10.17
CA SER A 308 -5.80 5.54 11.50
C SER A 308 -6.46 6.61 12.36
N TYR A 309 -7.65 6.30 12.88
CA TYR A 309 -8.52 7.21 13.64
C TYR A 309 -8.69 6.72 15.05
N VAL A 310 -8.65 7.62 16.04
CA VAL A 310 -8.98 7.30 17.44
C VAL A 310 -9.93 8.33 18.01
N ARG A 311 -11.02 7.85 18.66
CA ARG A 311 -11.98 8.67 19.37
C ARG A 311 -12.19 8.15 20.79
N PHE A 312 -12.13 9.07 21.73
CA PHE A 312 -12.52 8.79 23.11
C PHE A 312 -13.95 9.27 23.35
N PHE A 313 -14.74 8.46 24.04
CA PHE A 313 -16.11 8.81 24.42
C PHE A 313 -16.52 8.14 25.73
N ASP A 314 -17.42 8.78 26.46
CA ASP A 314 -18.02 8.19 27.64
C ASP A 314 -19.31 7.47 27.28
N LEU A 315 -19.49 6.25 27.83
CA LEU A 315 -20.74 5.50 27.69
C LEU A 315 -21.83 6.28 28.42
N PRO A 316 -23.01 6.59 27.78
CA PRO A 316 -24.13 7.21 28.46
C PRO A 316 -24.62 6.35 29.61
N ALA A 317 -24.99 6.97 30.70
CA ALA A 317 -25.55 6.28 31.86
C ALA A 317 -26.82 5.50 31.47
N GLY A 318 -26.93 4.27 31.94
CA GLY A 318 -28.08 3.38 31.64
C GLY A 318 -27.88 2.52 30.39
N TRP A 319 -26.75 2.69 29.63
CA TRP A 319 -26.46 1.86 28.44
C TRP A 319 -25.75 0.55 28.78
N GLU A 320 -25.29 0.38 30.02
CA GLU A 320 -24.43 -0.76 30.43
C GLU A 320 -25.11 -2.13 30.26
N LYS A 321 -26.45 -2.14 30.19
CA LYS A 321 -27.26 -3.36 30.02
C LYS A 321 -27.99 -3.40 28.68
N GLN A 322 -27.73 -2.44 27.79
CA GLN A 322 -28.39 -2.36 26.49
C GLN A 322 -27.45 -2.98 25.41
N ARG A 323 -28.09 -3.54 24.39
CA ARG A 323 -27.36 -3.82 23.15
C ARG A 323 -27.03 -2.49 22.49
N THR A 324 -25.74 -2.28 22.26
CA THR A 324 -25.22 -1.02 21.70
C THR A 324 -24.46 -1.29 20.43
N PHE A 325 -24.86 -0.62 19.36
CA PHE A 325 -24.27 -0.75 18.05
C PHE A 325 -23.55 0.54 17.67
N ILE A 326 -22.43 0.42 16.95
CA ILE A 326 -21.88 1.53 16.20
C ILE A 326 -22.41 1.50 14.78
N HIS A 327 -22.84 2.66 14.29
CA HIS A 327 -23.35 2.85 12.94
C HIS A 327 -22.42 3.79 12.17
N PHE A 328 -21.84 3.30 11.09
CA PHE A 328 -21.11 4.10 10.13
C PHE A 328 -21.98 4.30 8.90
N SER A 329 -22.32 5.55 8.60
CA SER A 329 -23.14 5.90 7.44
C SER A 329 -22.44 5.67 6.10
N GLY A 330 -21.12 5.56 6.12
CA GLY A 330 -20.29 5.22 4.98
C GLY A 330 -18.81 5.35 5.30
N ILE A 331 -18.00 4.41 4.82
CA ILE A 331 -16.54 4.41 4.91
C ILE A 331 -16.00 4.06 3.54
N TYR A 332 -15.12 4.88 3.00
CA TYR A 332 -14.51 4.64 1.72
C TYR A 332 -13.03 4.23 1.92
N SER A 333 -12.60 3.01 1.51
CA SER A 333 -13.40 1.92 0.94
C SER A 333 -13.53 0.74 1.91
N ALA A 334 -12.56 0.51 2.78
CA ALA A 334 -12.52 -0.59 3.73
C ALA A 334 -12.03 -0.13 5.11
N ALA A 335 -12.48 -0.77 6.18
CA ALA A 335 -12.05 -0.42 7.52
C ALA A 335 -12.04 -1.60 8.49
N PHE A 336 -11.04 -1.59 9.38
CA PHE A 336 -11.01 -2.35 10.62
C PHE A 336 -11.52 -1.49 11.77
N VAL A 337 -12.32 -2.08 12.64
CA VAL A 337 -12.91 -1.43 13.82
C VAL A 337 -12.43 -2.13 15.08
N TYR A 338 -12.00 -1.33 16.07
CA TYR A 338 -11.53 -1.82 17.37
C TYR A 338 -12.17 -0.98 18.49
N LEU A 339 -12.44 -1.60 19.63
CA LEU A 339 -12.91 -0.91 20.83
C LEU A 339 -12.15 -1.41 22.05
N ASN A 340 -11.57 -0.48 22.83
CA ASN A 340 -10.85 -0.75 24.08
C ASN A 340 -9.75 -1.81 23.93
N GLY A 341 -9.00 -1.75 22.80
CA GLY A 341 -7.89 -2.66 22.53
C GLY A 341 -8.30 -3.98 21.89
N GLU A 342 -9.59 -4.25 21.70
CA GLU A 342 -10.10 -5.48 21.12
C GLU A 342 -10.60 -5.27 19.68
N TYR A 343 -10.41 -6.27 18.84
CA TYR A 343 -10.92 -6.29 17.49
C TYR A 343 -12.43 -6.49 17.49
N VAL A 344 -13.15 -5.59 16.82
CA VAL A 344 -14.62 -5.64 16.68
C VAL A 344 -15.01 -6.29 15.36
N GLY A 345 -14.46 -5.78 14.23
CA GLY A 345 -14.80 -6.32 12.93
C GLY A 345 -14.20 -5.54 11.76
N TYR A 346 -14.58 -5.99 10.55
CA TYR A 346 -14.16 -5.45 9.27
C TYR A 346 -15.33 -5.18 8.35
N THR A 347 -15.20 -4.17 7.50
CA THR A 347 -16.14 -3.86 6.43
C THR A 347 -15.44 -3.32 5.21
N GLN A 348 -15.96 -3.66 4.03
CA GLN A 348 -15.66 -2.99 2.76
C GLN A 348 -16.95 -2.80 1.96
N GLY A 349 -16.87 -2.10 0.83
CA GLY A 349 -18.02 -1.82 -0.02
C GLY A 349 -18.47 -0.38 0.08
N SER A 350 -17.55 0.52 -0.09
CA SER A 350 -17.64 2.00 -0.22
C SER A 350 -19.04 2.58 -0.08
N ASN A 351 -19.27 3.59 0.73
CA ASN A 351 -20.55 4.29 0.90
C ASN A 351 -21.74 3.46 1.45
N ASN A 352 -21.55 2.17 1.68
CA ASN A 352 -22.56 1.35 2.33
C ASN A 352 -22.51 1.53 3.86
N VAL A 353 -23.69 1.46 4.48
CA VAL A 353 -23.81 1.45 5.93
C VAL A 353 -23.11 0.23 6.52
N ALA A 354 -22.39 0.43 7.61
CA ALA A 354 -21.79 -0.65 8.39
C ALA A 354 -22.15 -0.52 9.86
N GLU A 355 -22.73 -1.58 10.43
CA GLU A 355 -23.06 -1.65 11.85
C GLU A 355 -22.32 -2.81 12.52
N PHE A 356 -21.90 -2.58 13.77
CA PHE A 356 -21.23 -3.58 14.59
C PHE A 356 -21.79 -3.55 16.01
N ASP A 357 -22.03 -4.73 16.60
CA ASP A 357 -22.43 -4.86 17.99
C ASP A 357 -21.23 -4.62 18.91
N LEU A 358 -21.27 -3.53 19.66
CA LEU A 358 -20.23 -3.15 20.61
C LEU A 358 -20.47 -3.67 22.03
N SER A 359 -21.60 -4.29 22.31
CA SER A 359 -22.10 -4.56 23.67
C SER A 359 -21.07 -5.26 24.57
N LYS A 360 -20.33 -6.25 24.05
CA LYS A 360 -19.35 -7.02 24.83
C LYS A 360 -18.01 -6.29 25.04
N TYR A 361 -17.76 -5.22 24.29
CA TYR A 361 -16.49 -4.49 24.34
C TYR A 361 -16.59 -3.18 25.14
N LEU A 362 -17.82 -2.69 25.39
CA LEU A 362 -18.06 -1.43 26.08
C LEU A 362 -17.76 -1.51 27.57
N ARG A 363 -17.35 -0.39 28.14
CA ARG A 363 -17.10 -0.22 29.57
C ARG A 363 -17.86 1.00 30.10
N THR A 364 -18.24 0.97 31.34
CA THR A 364 -18.72 2.17 32.05
C THR A 364 -17.63 3.24 32.04
N GLY A 365 -18.02 4.49 31.76
CA GLY A 365 -17.10 5.62 31.62
C GLY A 365 -16.40 5.65 30.26
N LYS A 366 -15.11 5.97 30.27
CA LYS A 366 -14.32 6.27 29.06
C LYS A 366 -14.03 5.03 28.24
N ASN A 367 -14.36 5.10 26.95
CA ASN A 367 -14.06 4.10 25.92
C ASN A 367 -13.16 4.69 24.86
N ARG A 368 -12.34 3.82 24.23
CA ARG A 368 -11.44 4.15 23.14
C ARG A 368 -11.87 3.40 21.87
N LEU A 369 -12.47 4.11 20.94
CA LEU A 369 -12.78 3.60 19.61
C LEU A 369 -11.60 3.87 18.69
N ALA A 370 -11.16 2.85 17.97
CA ALA A 370 -10.09 2.97 16.98
C ALA A 370 -10.57 2.38 15.64
N VAL A 371 -10.32 3.09 14.54
CA VAL A 371 -10.76 2.70 13.20
C VAL A 371 -9.58 2.91 12.24
N GLN A 372 -9.27 1.89 11.44
CA GLN A 372 -8.24 1.97 10.42
C GLN A 372 -8.87 1.84 9.04
N VAL A 373 -8.79 2.90 8.24
CA VAL A 373 -9.46 3.03 6.94
C VAL A 373 -8.43 2.91 5.82
N PHE A 374 -8.70 2.04 4.85
CA PHE A 374 -7.93 1.87 3.62
C PHE A 374 -8.66 2.57 2.48
N ARG A 375 -7.92 3.37 1.71
CA ARG A 375 -8.51 4.13 0.61
C ARG A 375 -9.08 3.21 -0.48
N TRP A 376 -8.38 2.13 -0.77
CA TRP A 376 -8.75 1.17 -1.80
C TRP A 376 -8.87 -0.23 -1.24
N SER A 377 -9.80 -0.98 -1.79
CA SER A 377 -9.96 -2.42 -1.58
C SER A 377 -10.43 -3.06 -2.88
N ASP A 378 -10.40 -4.37 -2.95
CA ASP A 378 -10.97 -5.11 -4.09
C ASP A 378 -12.48 -4.86 -4.27
N GLY A 379 -13.15 -4.34 -3.22
CA GLY A 379 -14.56 -3.90 -3.23
C GLY A 379 -14.76 -2.40 -3.53
N SER A 380 -13.74 -1.69 -4.05
CA SER A 380 -13.84 -0.25 -4.37
C SER A 380 -14.58 0.01 -5.67
#